data_afacd71e972af4c2f76a94dacf3b7668
#
_entry.id   afacd71e972af4c2f76a94dacf3b7668
#
_cell.length_a   1.000
_cell.length_b   1.000
_cell.length_c   1.000
_cell.angle_alpha   90.00
_cell.angle_beta   90.00
_cell.angle_gamma   90.00
#
_symmetry.space_group_name_H-M   'P 1'
#
loop_
_entity.id
_entity.type
_entity.pdbx_description
1 polymer ?
#
loop_
_entity_poly.entity_id
_entity_poly.type
_entity_poly.pdbx_seq_one_letter_code
_entity_poly.pdbx_strand_id
1 'polypeptide(L)'
;GAALSENPNLCRMSFTGSPEVGRLVARECGQNLIPVKLELGGKGAAVIFDDVDIPEAADKLAQAITFHAGQVCCDATRWLVQKTIYDDFVNAAVDRLKAVQIGHPLGDGTQMGPVVSEVQHKRVLGYLEKGPAAGAETVLEGGAAQVEGCAGGHYVKPALLAGSLDNVAAREEIFGPVAYLASFNDENDGIRLANNTD
;
A
#
# COMPACT_ATOMS: atom_id res chain seq x y z
N GLY A 1 12.54 -10.52 -20.02
CA GLY A 1 11.74 -11.30 -19.06
C GLY A 1 11.33 -12.65 -19.63
N ALA A 2 10.44 -12.69 -20.61
CA ALA A 2 9.87 -13.94 -21.16
C ALA A 2 10.96 -14.95 -21.61
N ALA A 3 11.88 -14.53 -22.45
CA ALA A 3 12.97 -15.42 -22.92
C ALA A 3 13.80 -16.05 -21.79
N LEU A 4 13.84 -15.44 -20.61
CA LEU A 4 14.51 -16.03 -19.46
C LEU A 4 13.61 -17.12 -18.82
N SER A 5 12.34 -16.82 -18.55
CA SER A 5 11.41 -17.78 -17.91
C SER A 5 11.10 -19.00 -18.79
N GLU A 6 11.21 -18.86 -20.11
CA GLU A 6 11.01 -19.93 -21.10
C GLU A 6 12.26 -20.81 -21.32
N ASN A 7 13.40 -20.42 -20.77
CA ASN A 7 14.65 -21.13 -21.02
C ASN A 7 14.73 -22.45 -20.22
N PRO A 8 14.78 -23.63 -20.88
CA PRO A 8 14.78 -24.93 -20.21
C PRO A 8 16.08 -25.24 -19.45
N ASN A 9 17.14 -24.47 -19.66
CA ASN A 9 18.44 -24.68 -19.00
C ASN A 9 18.55 -23.99 -17.63
N LEU A 10 17.47 -23.37 -17.13
CA LEU A 10 17.47 -22.80 -15.79
C LEU A 10 17.31 -23.89 -14.73
N CYS A 11 18.12 -23.80 -13.68
CA CYS A 11 17.99 -24.67 -12.50
C CYS A 11 16.92 -24.19 -11.52
N ARG A 12 16.67 -22.87 -11.47
CA ARG A 12 15.69 -22.22 -10.60
C ARG A 12 15.40 -20.82 -11.11
N MET A 13 14.17 -20.36 -10.85
CA MET A 13 13.75 -18.98 -11.08
C MET A 13 13.33 -18.32 -9.76
N SER A 14 13.71 -17.05 -9.56
CA SER A 14 13.11 -16.18 -8.55
C SER A 14 12.53 -14.95 -9.24
N PHE A 15 11.32 -14.56 -8.89
CA PHE A 15 10.62 -13.42 -9.47
C PHE A 15 9.94 -12.59 -8.39
N THR A 16 10.11 -11.28 -8.47
CA THR A 16 9.36 -10.31 -7.66
C THR A 16 8.60 -9.38 -8.60
N GLY A 17 7.30 -9.21 -8.37
CA GLY A 17 6.46 -8.34 -9.17
C GLY A 17 4.97 -8.56 -8.97
N SER A 18 4.14 -8.20 -9.96
CA SER A 18 2.69 -8.34 -9.82
C SER A 18 2.23 -9.80 -9.88
N PRO A 19 1.09 -10.14 -9.24
CA PRO A 19 0.51 -11.48 -9.30
C PRO A 19 0.23 -11.96 -10.73
N GLU A 20 -0.18 -11.06 -11.64
CA GLU A 20 -0.42 -11.42 -13.03
C GLU A 20 0.85 -11.90 -13.72
N VAL A 21 1.95 -11.17 -13.59
CA VAL A 21 3.24 -11.56 -14.18
C VAL A 21 3.80 -12.78 -13.47
N GLY A 22 3.63 -12.89 -12.15
CA GLY A 22 4.01 -14.07 -11.37
C GLY A 22 3.36 -15.35 -11.88
N ARG A 23 2.07 -15.32 -12.23
CA ARG A 23 1.36 -16.46 -12.84
C ARG A 23 1.97 -16.87 -14.20
N LEU A 24 2.33 -15.87 -15.02
CA LEU A 24 3.00 -16.13 -16.30
C LEU A 24 4.36 -16.82 -16.09
N VAL A 25 5.18 -16.27 -15.19
CA VAL A 25 6.49 -16.86 -14.86
C VAL A 25 6.34 -18.29 -14.31
N ALA A 26 5.39 -18.51 -13.38
CA ALA A 26 5.13 -19.83 -12.83
C ALA A 26 4.69 -20.83 -13.88
N ARG A 27 3.84 -20.42 -14.83
CA ARG A 27 3.39 -21.27 -15.92
C ARG A 27 4.56 -21.73 -16.80
N GLU A 28 5.40 -20.81 -17.23
CA GLU A 28 6.55 -21.12 -18.09
C GLU A 28 7.59 -22.01 -17.36
N CYS A 29 7.88 -21.70 -16.09
CA CYS A 29 8.75 -22.54 -15.27
C CYS A 29 8.15 -23.95 -15.06
N GLY A 30 6.84 -24.05 -14.85
CA GLY A 30 6.16 -25.33 -14.66
C GLY A 30 6.23 -26.24 -15.90
N GLN A 31 6.18 -25.69 -17.11
CA GLN A 31 6.34 -26.45 -18.36
C GLN A 31 7.71 -27.14 -18.45
N ASN A 32 8.75 -26.54 -17.90
CA ASN A 32 10.11 -27.06 -17.90
C ASN A 32 10.51 -27.71 -16.56
N LEU A 33 9.57 -27.89 -15.61
CA LEU A 33 9.80 -28.41 -14.27
C LEU A 33 10.85 -27.64 -13.47
N ILE A 34 10.97 -26.33 -13.72
CA ILE A 34 11.91 -25.43 -13.04
C ILE A 34 11.25 -24.94 -11.74
N PRO A 35 11.88 -25.15 -10.57
CA PRO A 35 11.39 -24.60 -9.32
C PRO A 35 11.37 -23.06 -9.37
N VAL A 36 10.26 -22.45 -8.96
CA VAL A 36 10.10 -21.00 -8.94
C VAL A 36 9.79 -20.50 -7.54
N LYS A 37 10.48 -19.43 -7.12
CA LYS A 37 10.12 -18.61 -5.95
C LYS A 37 9.45 -17.33 -6.43
N LEU A 38 8.25 -17.07 -5.94
CA LEU A 38 7.47 -15.88 -6.27
C LEU A 38 7.33 -15.00 -5.03
N GLU A 39 7.71 -13.74 -5.19
CA GLU A 39 7.48 -12.65 -4.24
C GLU A 39 6.54 -11.65 -4.92
N LEU A 40 5.29 -11.62 -4.48
CA LEU A 40 4.21 -10.93 -5.17
C LEU A 40 3.58 -9.86 -4.27
N GLY A 41 2.75 -9.02 -4.88
CA GLY A 41 1.97 -8.03 -4.16
C GLY A 41 0.89 -8.64 -3.26
N GLY A 42 0.31 -7.81 -2.43
CA GLY A 42 -0.74 -8.19 -1.50
C GLY A 42 -1.51 -7.00 -0.96
N LYS A 43 -2.43 -7.28 -0.05
CA LYS A 43 -3.22 -6.24 0.65
C LYS A 43 -3.18 -6.54 2.15
N GLY A 44 -1.99 -6.41 2.76
CA GLY A 44 -1.73 -6.69 4.16
C GLY A 44 -2.60 -5.87 5.12
N ALA A 45 -2.93 -6.42 6.29
CA ALA A 45 -3.65 -5.74 7.34
C ALA A 45 -2.75 -5.45 8.55
N ALA A 46 -2.86 -4.25 9.10
CA ALA A 46 -2.48 -3.92 10.46
C ALA A 46 -3.73 -3.98 11.33
N VAL A 47 -3.71 -4.71 12.43
CA VAL A 47 -4.81 -4.81 13.38
C VAL A 47 -4.41 -4.07 14.66
N ILE A 48 -5.13 -3.00 14.98
CA ILE A 48 -4.81 -2.07 16.06
C ILE A 48 -5.86 -2.21 17.17
N PHE A 49 -5.44 -2.80 18.29
CA PHE A 49 -6.25 -2.96 19.49
C PHE A 49 -6.13 -1.77 20.43
N ASP A 50 -7.03 -1.67 21.41
CA ASP A 50 -7.11 -0.51 22.31
C ASP A 50 -6.04 -0.49 23.44
N ASP A 51 -5.18 -1.48 23.48
CA ASP A 51 -4.04 -1.55 24.38
C ASP A 51 -2.74 -0.92 23.84
N VAL A 52 -2.79 -0.32 22.62
CA VAL A 52 -1.62 0.33 22.01
C VAL A 52 -1.40 1.76 22.51
N ASP A 53 -0.16 2.24 22.44
CA ASP A 53 0.12 3.68 22.44
C ASP A 53 -0.29 4.27 21.09
N ILE A 54 -1.39 5.02 21.09
CA ILE A 54 -2.00 5.54 19.85
C ILE A 54 -1.03 6.43 19.06
N PRO A 55 -0.35 7.43 19.66
CA PRO A 55 0.64 8.24 18.97
C PRO A 55 1.77 7.42 18.33
N GLU A 56 2.30 6.42 19.03
CA GLU A 56 3.36 5.56 18.52
C GLU A 56 2.86 4.67 17.38
N ALA A 57 1.70 4.06 17.52
CA ALA A 57 1.11 3.21 16.49
C ALA A 57 0.81 4.01 15.21
N ALA A 58 0.23 5.21 15.34
CA ALA A 58 -0.05 6.11 14.22
C ALA A 58 1.24 6.55 13.52
N ASP A 59 2.29 6.89 14.27
CA ASP A 59 3.58 7.28 13.71
C ASP A 59 4.23 6.14 12.92
N LYS A 60 4.28 4.93 13.48
CA LYS A 60 4.83 3.74 12.80
C LYS A 60 4.09 3.40 11.51
N LEU A 61 2.77 3.45 11.52
CA LEU A 61 1.97 3.14 10.33
C LEU A 61 2.06 4.24 9.28
N ALA A 62 2.12 5.51 9.68
CA ALA A 62 2.37 6.62 8.76
C ALA A 62 3.75 6.50 8.10
N GLN A 63 4.80 6.16 8.87
CA GLN A 63 6.13 5.89 8.32
C GLN A 63 6.12 4.71 7.34
N ALA A 64 5.43 3.61 7.67
CA ALA A 64 5.35 2.43 6.82
C ALA A 64 4.79 2.78 5.44
N ILE A 65 3.59 3.39 5.37
CA ILE A 65 2.94 3.71 4.08
C ILE A 65 3.61 4.85 3.31
N THR A 66 4.51 5.61 3.91
CA THR A 66 5.28 6.67 3.24
C THR A 66 6.69 6.24 2.87
N PHE A 67 7.21 5.18 3.48
CA PHE A 67 8.46 4.57 3.08
C PHE A 67 8.41 4.13 1.61
N HIS A 68 9.41 4.48 0.83
CA HIS A 68 9.42 4.27 -0.63
C HIS A 68 8.16 4.80 -1.35
N ALA A 69 7.50 5.84 -0.82
CA ALA A 69 6.23 6.34 -1.31
C ALA A 69 5.14 5.23 -1.38
N GLY A 70 5.12 4.32 -0.39
CA GLY A 70 4.16 3.22 -0.29
C GLY A 70 4.35 2.09 -1.30
N GLN A 71 5.51 2.04 -1.96
CA GLN A 71 5.80 1.01 -2.97
C GLN A 71 6.52 -0.18 -2.34
N VAL A 72 5.86 -0.84 -1.39
CA VAL A 72 6.38 -1.96 -0.60
C VAL A 72 5.35 -3.11 -0.61
N CYS A 73 5.75 -4.28 -1.12
CA CYS A 73 4.86 -5.44 -1.27
C CYS A 73 4.32 -6.02 0.04
N CYS A 74 5.06 -5.87 1.15
CA CYS A 74 4.66 -6.34 2.48
C CYS A 74 4.04 -5.25 3.35
N ASP A 75 3.70 -4.08 2.78
CA ASP A 75 3.12 -2.99 3.52
C ASP A 75 1.68 -3.29 3.97
N ALA A 76 1.39 -2.99 5.24
CA ALA A 76 0.06 -3.16 5.82
C ALA A 76 -0.81 -1.94 5.48
N THR A 77 -1.40 -1.94 4.30
CA THR A 77 -2.19 -0.80 3.80
C THR A 77 -3.67 -0.86 4.14
N ARG A 78 -4.15 -1.93 4.80
CA ARG A 78 -5.47 -2.00 5.45
C ARG A 78 -5.31 -1.83 6.96
N TRP A 79 -5.78 -0.73 7.50
CA TRP A 79 -5.71 -0.44 8.94
C TRP A 79 -7.04 -0.78 9.59
N LEU A 80 -7.06 -1.87 10.33
CA LEU A 80 -8.20 -2.34 11.08
C LEU A 80 -8.06 -1.84 12.51
N VAL A 81 -8.89 -0.90 12.92
CA VAL A 81 -8.78 -0.21 14.20
C VAL A 81 -9.93 -0.60 15.11
N GLN A 82 -9.64 -0.99 16.35
CA GLN A 82 -10.70 -1.29 17.33
C GLN A 82 -11.56 -0.04 17.55
N LYS A 83 -12.87 -0.25 17.57
CA LYS A 83 -13.86 0.83 17.56
C LYS A 83 -13.69 1.81 18.73
N THR A 84 -13.23 1.33 19.88
CA THR A 84 -13.03 2.14 21.09
C THR A 84 -12.00 3.24 20.95
N ILE A 85 -11.03 3.06 20.04
CA ILE A 85 -9.92 4.02 19.81
C ILE A 85 -9.92 4.59 18.38
N TYR A 86 -10.94 4.29 17.59
CA TYR A 86 -10.94 4.59 16.15
C TYR A 86 -10.71 6.07 15.86
N ASP A 87 -11.50 6.95 16.48
CA ASP A 87 -11.42 8.40 16.19
C ASP A 87 -10.09 9.00 16.63
N ASP A 88 -9.59 8.61 17.82
CA ASP A 88 -8.33 9.10 18.36
C ASP A 88 -7.14 8.64 17.47
N PHE A 89 -7.16 7.37 17.04
CA PHE A 89 -6.15 6.84 16.14
C PHE A 89 -6.17 7.54 14.77
N VAL A 90 -7.36 7.72 14.18
CA VAL A 90 -7.52 8.39 12.89
C VAL A 90 -6.98 9.82 12.95
N ASN A 91 -7.30 10.57 14.00
CA ASN A 91 -6.80 11.93 14.18
C ASN A 91 -5.27 11.96 14.28
N ALA A 92 -4.68 11.09 15.10
CA ALA A 92 -3.23 10.96 15.23
C ALA A 92 -2.55 10.60 13.90
N ALA A 93 -3.12 9.65 13.14
CA ALA A 93 -2.59 9.23 11.85
C ALA A 93 -2.66 10.35 10.80
N VAL A 94 -3.76 11.10 10.75
CA VAL A 94 -3.94 12.26 9.86
C VAL A 94 -2.88 13.32 10.14
N ASP A 95 -2.64 13.65 11.42
CA ASP A 95 -1.64 14.64 11.81
C ASP A 95 -0.23 14.22 11.40
N ARG A 96 0.12 12.93 11.58
CA ARG A 96 1.42 12.39 11.17
C ARG A 96 1.60 12.42 9.65
N LEU A 97 0.61 12.01 8.88
CA LEU A 97 0.68 12.01 7.42
C LEU A 97 0.72 13.42 6.82
N LYS A 98 0.03 14.38 7.42
CA LYS A 98 0.13 15.81 7.02
C LYS A 98 1.51 16.40 7.25
N ALA A 99 2.23 15.92 8.26
CA ALA A 99 3.57 16.40 8.61
C ALA A 99 4.67 15.83 7.70
N VAL A 100 4.38 14.83 6.87
CA VAL A 100 5.38 14.18 6.00
C VAL A 100 5.97 15.16 5.00
N GLN A 101 7.29 15.31 5.04
CA GLN A 101 8.04 16.17 4.13
C GLN A 101 8.29 15.45 2.79
N ILE A 102 7.54 15.89 1.77
CA ILE A 102 7.70 15.39 0.40
C ILE A 102 8.75 16.24 -0.30
N GLY A 103 9.76 15.61 -0.90
CA GLY A 103 10.87 16.35 -1.48
C GLY A 103 11.74 15.56 -2.45
N HIS A 104 12.82 16.21 -2.88
CA HIS A 104 13.85 15.53 -3.67
C HIS A 104 14.45 14.37 -2.87
N PRO A 105 14.62 13.16 -3.44
CA PRO A 105 15.08 11.97 -2.70
C PRO A 105 16.42 12.11 -1.95
N LEU A 106 17.29 13.01 -2.43
CA LEU A 106 18.57 13.32 -1.80
C LEU A 106 18.57 14.67 -1.07
N GLY A 107 17.38 15.27 -0.85
CA GLY A 107 17.23 16.54 -0.14
C GLY A 107 17.24 16.32 1.37
N ASP A 108 17.89 17.25 2.09
CA ASP A 108 17.89 17.23 3.55
C ASP A 108 16.46 17.38 4.10
N GLY A 109 16.08 16.50 5.04
CA GLY A 109 14.76 16.51 5.66
C GLY A 109 13.64 15.88 4.82
N THR A 110 13.91 15.40 3.59
CA THR A 110 12.93 14.67 2.80
C THR A 110 12.61 13.32 3.46
N GLN A 111 11.32 13.07 3.69
CA GLN A 111 10.82 11.81 4.26
C GLN A 111 10.19 10.92 3.18
N MET A 112 9.64 11.53 2.13
CA MET A 112 9.03 10.78 1.04
C MET A 112 9.41 11.39 -0.32
N GLY A 113 9.91 10.56 -1.22
CA GLY A 113 10.23 10.87 -2.61
C GLY A 113 9.06 10.61 -3.57
N PRO A 114 9.33 10.61 -4.89
CA PRO A 114 8.32 10.31 -5.91
C PRO A 114 8.04 8.81 -6.02
N VAL A 115 6.91 8.46 -6.64
CA VAL A 115 6.68 7.10 -7.12
C VAL A 115 7.52 6.85 -8.39
N VAL A 116 7.75 5.58 -8.70
CA VAL A 116 8.77 5.12 -9.68
C VAL A 116 8.52 5.58 -11.12
N SER A 117 7.27 5.88 -11.50
CA SER A 117 6.93 6.20 -12.89
C SER A 117 5.59 6.93 -13.03
N GLU A 118 5.36 7.53 -14.20
CA GLU A 118 4.07 8.11 -14.56
C GLU A 118 2.92 7.08 -14.53
N VAL A 119 3.18 5.84 -14.94
CA VAL A 119 2.19 4.76 -14.92
C VAL A 119 1.75 4.49 -13.47
N GLN A 120 2.71 4.40 -12.55
CA GLN A 120 2.41 4.21 -11.13
C GLN A 120 1.72 5.43 -10.52
N HIS A 121 2.13 6.63 -10.87
CA HIS A 121 1.47 7.86 -10.47
C HIS A 121 -0.01 7.87 -10.87
N LYS A 122 -0.31 7.60 -12.15
CA LYS A 122 -1.68 7.50 -12.67
C LYS A 122 -2.47 6.38 -11.97
N ARG A 123 -1.82 5.25 -11.67
CA ARG A 123 -2.45 4.16 -10.91
C ARG A 123 -2.92 4.62 -9.54
N VAL A 124 -2.03 5.26 -8.75
CA VAL A 124 -2.39 5.75 -7.41
C VAL A 124 -3.51 6.78 -7.47
N LEU A 125 -3.40 7.78 -8.35
CA LEU A 125 -4.45 8.79 -8.52
C LEU A 125 -5.80 8.16 -8.92
N GLY A 126 -5.77 7.16 -9.80
CA GLY A 126 -6.98 6.44 -10.20
C GLY A 126 -7.68 5.71 -9.05
N TYR A 127 -6.95 5.22 -8.04
CA TYR A 127 -7.57 4.65 -6.83
C TYR A 127 -8.14 5.72 -5.89
N LEU A 128 -7.50 6.90 -5.82
CA LEU A 128 -8.03 8.03 -5.06
C LEU A 128 -9.34 8.58 -5.65
N GLU A 129 -9.59 8.34 -6.94
CA GLU A 129 -10.87 8.64 -7.60
C GLU A 129 -11.88 7.49 -7.45
N LYS A 130 -11.45 6.25 -7.73
CA LYS A 130 -12.33 5.06 -7.74
C LYS A 130 -12.82 4.68 -6.35
N GLY A 131 -11.97 4.81 -5.32
CA GLY A 131 -12.35 4.46 -3.95
C GLY A 131 -13.56 5.27 -3.47
N PRO A 132 -13.51 6.61 -3.48
CA PRO A 132 -14.65 7.45 -3.12
C PRO A 132 -15.86 7.26 -4.06
N ALA A 133 -15.64 7.10 -5.38
CA ALA A 133 -16.73 6.82 -6.32
C ALA A 133 -17.45 5.50 -6.02
N ALA A 134 -16.76 4.53 -5.40
CA ALA A 134 -17.31 3.27 -4.90
C ALA A 134 -17.75 3.33 -3.43
N GLY A 135 -17.90 4.52 -2.84
CA GLY A 135 -18.45 4.74 -1.52
C GLY A 135 -17.46 4.78 -0.36
N ALA A 136 -16.16 4.88 -0.62
CA ALA A 136 -15.19 5.15 0.45
C ALA A 136 -15.28 6.61 0.90
N GLU A 137 -15.13 6.83 2.19
CA GLU A 137 -14.90 8.15 2.78
C GLU A 137 -13.45 8.58 2.55
N THR A 138 -13.22 9.83 2.17
CA THR A 138 -11.90 10.44 2.11
C THR A 138 -11.58 11.08 3.46
N VAL A 139 -10.80 10.40 4.29
CA VAL A 139 -10.39 10.87 5.63
C VAL A 139 -9.24 11.86 5.53
N LEU A 140 -8.26 11.56 4.68
CA LEU A 140 -7.17 12.48 4.32
C LEU A 140 -7.06 12.55 2.80
N GLU A 141 -7.24 13.75 2.26
CA GLU A 141 -7.14 13.98 0.83
C GLU A 141 -5.68 13.85 0.34
N GLY A 142 -5.47 12.93 -0.59
CA GLY A 142 -4.22 12.76 -1.31
C GLY A 142 -4.19 13.53 -2.62
N GLY A 143 -3.51 12.98 -3.62
CA GLY A 143 -3.45 13.54 -4.96
C GLY A 143 -2.04 13.86 -5.41
N ALA A 144 -1.91 14.41 -6.62
CA ALA A 144 -0.62 14.83 -7.15
C ALA A 144 0.01 15.93 -6.30
N ALA A 145 1.32 15.83 -6.09
CA ALA A 145 2.09 16.86 -5.43
C ALA A 145 3.10 17.49 -6.40
N GLN A 146 3.42 18.75 -6.18
CA GLN A 146 4.51 19.43 -6.87
C GLN A 146 5.63 19.71 -5.88
N VAL A 147 6.87 19.43 -6.29
CA VAL A 147 8.07 19.67 -5.49
C VAL A 147 8.94 20.66 -6.25
N GLU A 148 9.32 21.74 -5.60
CA GLU A 148 10.18 22.76 -6.20
C GLU A 148 11.50 22.17 -6.68
N GLY A 149 11.94 22.56 -7.86
CA GLY A 149 13.15 22.02 -8.49
C GLY A 149 13.00 20.59 -9.05
N CYS A 150 11.83 19.94 -8.93
CA CYS A 150 11.60 18.56 -9.35
C CYS A 150 10.43 18.40 -10.33
N ALA A 151 10.33 19.31 -11.32
CA ALA A 151 9.18 19.39 -12.25
C ALA A 151 8.89 18.09 -13.04
N GLY A 152 9.87 17.17 -13.20
CA GLY A 152 9.68 15.87 -13.84
C GLY A 152 9.36 14.72 -12.88
N GLY A 153 9.24 14.98 -11.59
CA GLY A 153 8.98 13.95 -10.58
C GLY A 153 7.50 13.59 -10.45
N HIS A 154 7.22 12.33 -10.20
CA HIS A 154 5.86 11.80 -10.03
C HIS A 154 5.50 11.72 -8.54
N TYR A 155 5.20 12.87 -7.92
CA TYR A 155 4.93 12.96 -6.49
C TYR A 155 3.44 12.80 -6.18
N VAL A 156 3.14 12.09 -5.09
CA VAL A 156 1.79 11.87 -4.57
C VAL A 156 1.76 12.24 -3.10
N LYS A 157 0.72 12.96 -2.67
CA LYS A 157 0.47 13.21 -1.24
C LYS A 157 -0.06 11.94 -0.58
N PRO A 158 0.33 11.63 0.67
CA PRO A 158 -0.27 10.54 1.43
C PRO A 158 -1.79 10.72 1.55
N ALA A 159 -2.52 9.60 1.56
CA ALA A 159 -3.97 9.60 1.67
C ALA A 159 -4.49 8.54 2.62
N LEU A 160 -5.63 8.83 3.25
CA LEU A 160 -6.42 7.86 4.01
C LEU A 160 -7.84 7.80 3.45
N LEU A 161 -8.27 6.59 3.12
CA LEU A 161 -9.65 6.25 2.76
C LEU A 161 -10.24 5.39 3.88
N ALA A 162 -11.56 5.43 4.05
CA ALA A 162 -12.24 4.61 5.06
C ALA A 162 -13.57 4.04 4.55
N GLY A 163 -14.06 2.98 5.19
CA GLY A 163 -15.37 2.42 4.91
C GLY A 163 -15.41 0.91 4.79
N SER A 164 -16.28 0.41 3.91
CA SER A 164 -16.43 -1.04 3.68
C SER A 164 -15.18 -1.65 3.09
N LEU A 165 -14.77 -2.81 3.62
CA LEU A 165 -13.65 -3.60 3.05
C LEU A 165 -13.99 -4.24 1.68
N ASP A 166 -15.23 -4.12 1.21
CA ASP A 166 -15.60 -4.51 -0.16
C ASP A 166 -15.24 -3.45 -1.21
N ASN A 167 -14.79 -2.27 -0.76
CA ASN A 167 -14.34 -1.21 -1.65
C ASN A 167 -13.09 -1.63 -2.45
N VAL A 168 -13.01 -1.20 -3.70
CA VAL A 168 -11.87 -1.50 -4.58
C VAL A 168 -10.52 -1.06 -4.00
N ALA A 169 -10.48 0.09 -3.31
CA ALA A 169 -9.28 0.60 -2.66
C ALA A 169 -8.88 -0.20 -1.41
N ALA A 170 -9.82 -0.95 -0.79
CA ALA A 170 -9.56 -1.85 0.32
C ALA A 170 -9.10 -3.24 -0.14
N ARG A 171 -9.53 -3.69 -1.33
CA ARG A 171 -9.25 -5.02 -1.86
C ARG A 171 -8.00 -5.09 -2.72
N GLU A 172 -7.76 -4.08 -3.54
CA GLU A 172 -6.67 -4.11 -4.50
C GLU A 172 -5.41 -3.41 -3.97
N GLU A 173 -4.25 -3.91 -4.38
CA GLU A 173 -2.96 -3.29 -4.08
C GLU A 173 -2.81 -2.00 -4.88
N ILE A 174 -2.76 -0.86 -4.19
CA ILE A 174 -2.55 0.46 -4.81
C ILE A 174 -1.09 0.66 -5.18
N PHE A 175 -0.17 0.20 -4.30
CA PHE A 175 1.28 0.35 -4.40
C PHE A 175 1.71 1.83 -4.40
N GLY A 176 1.18 2.57 -3.43
CA GLY A 176 1.40 4.01 -3.24
C GLY A 176 1.08 4.42 -1.80
N PRO A 177 1.31 5.69 -1.42
CA PRO A 177 1.19 6.15 -0.05
C PRO A 177 -0.29 6.33 0.37
N VAL A 178 -1.06 5.25 0.31
CA VAL A 178 -2.50 5.23 0.59
C VAL A 178 -2.84 4.08 1.50
N ALA A 179 -3.44 4.38 2.65
CA ALA A 179 -4.03 3.36 3.52
C ALA A 179 -5.56 3.41 3.51
N TYR A 180 -6.17 2.27 3.85
CA TYR A 180 -7.61 2.11 3.96
C TYR A 180 -8.00 1.69 5.38
N LEU A 181 -8.87 2.47 6.01
CA LEU A 181 -9.31 2.31 7.38
C LEU A 181 -10.65 1.56 7.45
N ALA A 182 -10.76 0.65 8.40
CA ALA A 182 -12.03 0.07 8.82
C ALA A 182 -12.00 -0.19 10.33
N SER A 183 -13.15 -0.11 10.98
CA SER A 183 -13.27 -0.43 12.41
C SER A 183 -13.67 -1.89 12.62
N PHE A 184 -13.24 -2.46 13.77
CA PHE A 184 -13.70 -3.76 14.25
C PHE A 184 -14.16 -3.64 15.71
N ASN A 185 -15.00 -4.59 16.17
CA ASN A 185 -15.60 -4.51 17.49
C ASN A 185 -14.80 -5.27 18.56
N ASP A 186 -14.36 -6.49 18.24
CA ASP A 186 -13.65 -7.39 19.16
C ASP A 186 -12.57 -8.20 18.40
N GLU A 187 -11.79 -8.99 19.12
CA GLU A 187 -10.69 -9.77 18.57
C GLU A 187 -11.13 -10.71 17.43
N ASN A 188 -12.26 -11.40 17.60
CA ASN A 188 -12.77 -12.31 16.58
C ASN A 188 -13.15 -11.58 15.30
N ASP A 189 -13.75 -10.39 15.44
CA ASP A 189 -14.09 -9.52 14.31
C ASP A 189 -12.80 -9.01 13.62
N GLY A 190 -11.82 -8.56 14.39
CA GLY A 190 -10.51 -8.15 13.88
C GLY A 190 -9.80 -9.25 13.08
N ILE A 191 -9.74 -10.48 13.61
CA ILE A 191 -9.17 -11.64 12.93
C ILE A 191 -9.94 -11.96 11.64
N ARG A 192 -11.26 -11.96 11.71
CA ARG A 192 -12.12 -12.22 10.54
C ARG A 192 -11.87 -11.19 9.42
N LEU A 193 -11.81 -9.91 9.77
CA LEU A 193 -11.57 -8.82 8.81
C LEU A 193 -10.14 -8.86 8.24
N ALA A 194 -9.14 -9.18 9.06
CA ALA A 194 -7.76 -9.31 8.61
C ALA A 194 -7.60 -10.42 7.55
N ASN A 195 -8.34 -11.52 7.70
CA ASN A 195 -8.33 -12.65 6.76
C ASN A 195 -9.29 -12.47 5.57
N ASN A 196 -10.05 -11.38 5.49
CA ASN A 196 -10.94 -11.08 4.35
C ASN A 196 -10.15 -10.44 3.20
N THR A 197 -9.25 -11.21 2.60
CA THR A 197 -8.43 -10.84 1.44
C THR A 197 -8.12 -12.09 0.61
N ASP A 198 -7.83 -11.91 -0.66
CA ASP A 198 -7.47 -12.99 -1.59
C ASP A 198 -6.03 -13.44 -1.39
#